data_6702059b5a38f3aff74b844f8b772837
#
_entry.id   6702059b5a38f3aff74b844f8b772837
#
_cell.length_a   1.000
_cell.length_b   1.000
_cell.length_c   1.000
_cell.angle_alpha   90.00
_cell.angle_beta   90.00
_cell.angle_gamma   90.00
#
_symmetry.space_group_name_H-M   'P 1'
#
loop_
_entity.id
_entity.type
_entity.pdbx_description
1 polymer ?
#
loop_
_entity_poly.entity_id
_entity_poly.type
_entity_poly.pdbx_seq_one_letter_code
_entity_poly.pdbx_strand_id
1 'polypeptide(L)'
;TWGGTMYHLIQYLNPCRKVNASFVTMHGNIEKCNKKFEVEALVRRAAMAFGGKNISIRDSGLCASKEELEMRMNSPEMKNIGKLLKNITIAVSGVGSLYPVFDSPLATTNYLDEKGKILLKEKAAYGDVILRFIDKNGEECDTPYKDRTLSISLEDYRRIPCKILVASGVQKADTMKAALKGKLADILVVDDKLADKIIEGKQLISGEGKDKMEYSWKNTRAEKYKIV
;
A
#
# COMPACT_ATOMS: atom_id res chain seq x y z
N THR A 1 -5.85 -1.65 0.92
CA THR A 1 -5.58 -0.39 1.65
C THR A 1 -6.59 0.71 1.29
N TRP A 2 -6.34 1.96 1.62
CA TRP A 2 -7.21 3.12 1.45
C TRP A 2 -6.82 4.01 0.28
N GLY A 3 -7.62 5.07 0.01
CA GLY A 3 -7.29 6.16 -0.90
C GLY A 3 -7.99 6.12 -2.24
N GLY A 4 -7.82 7.21 -3.01
CA GLY A 4 -8.54 7.44 -4.28
C GLY A 4 -8.22 6.39 -5.35
N THR A 5 -6.95 6.02 -5.52
CA THR A 5 -6.56 4.99 -6.51
C THR A 5 -7.20 3.64 -6.19
N MET A 6 -7.23 3.25 -4.91
CA MET A 6 -7.88 2.01 -4.45
C MET A 6 -9.39 2.07 -4.64
N TYR A 7 -10.01 3.23 -4.38
CA TYR A 7 -11.44 3.43 -4.63
C TYR A 7 -11.79 3.20 -6.11
N HIS A 8 -11.02 3.80 -7.03
CA HIS A 8 -11.25 3.61 -8.46
C HIS A 8 -11.00 2.17 -8.89
N LEU A 9 -9.92 1.53 -8.44
CA LEU A 9 -9.68 0.12 -8.69
C LEU A 9 -10.91 -0.73 -8.32
N ILE A 10 -11.44 -0.54 -7.11
CA ILE A 10 -12.54 -1.35 -6.59
C ILE A 10 -13.86 -1.05 -7.32
N GLN A 11 -14.08 0.18 -7.79
CA GLN A 11 -15.26 0.49 -8.62
C GLN A 11 -15.31 -0.27 -9.94
N TYR A 12 -14.14 -0.58 -10.51
CA TYR A 12 -14.05 -1.30 -11.77
C TYR A 12 -13.87 -2.81 -11.61
N LEU A 13 -13.91 -3.33 -10.37
CA LEU A 13 -13.91 -4.77 -10.16
C LEU A 13 -15.18 -5.40 -10.71
N ASN A 14 -15.02 -6.29 -11.67
CA ASN A 14 -16.09 -7.09 -12.24
C ASN A 14 -15.66 -8.56 -12.30
N PRO A 15 -15.62 -9.26 -11.17
CA PRO A 15 -15.16 -10.64 -11.13
C PRO A 15 -16.16 -11.57 -11.84
N CYS A 16 -15.64 -12.44 -12.70
CA CYS A 16 -16.44 -13.40 -13.45
C CYS A 16 -16.94 -14.58 -12.58
N ARG A 17 -16.45 -14.71 -11.34
CA ARG A 17 -16.88 -15.75 -10.41
C ARG A 17 -16.76 -15.32 -8.96
N LYS A 18 -17.56 -15.90 -8.11
CA LYS A 18 -17.39 -15.78 -6.65
C LYS A 18 -16.26 -16.67 -6.17
N VAL A 19 -15.60 -16.25 -5.10
CA VAL A 19 -14.47 -16.97 -4.51
C VAL A 19 -14.68 -17.16 -3.00
N ASN A 20 -14.25 -18.28 -2.47
CA ASN A 20 -14.22 -18.50 -1.03
C ASN A 20 -12.94 -17.90 -0.43
N ALA A 21 -12.94 -16.58 -0.27
CA ALA A 21 -11.80 -15.82 0.24
C ALA A 21 -12.20 -14.88 1.38
N SER A 22 -11.25 -14.56 2.23
CA SER A 22 -11.38 -13.50 3.24
C SER A 22 -10.62 -12.26 2.80
N PHE A 23 -11.27 -11.12 2.88
CA PHE A 23 -10.72 -9.80 2.58
C PHE A 23 -10.47 -9.08 3.89
N VAL A 24 -9.21 -8.70 4.13
CA VAL A 24 -8.76 -8.14 5.41
C VAL A 24 -8.16 -6.77 5.19
N THR A 25 -8.46 -5.81 6.07
CA THR A 25 -7.73 -4.54 6.12
C THR A 25 -6.32 -4.79 6.67
N MET A 26 -5.30 -4.21 6.03
CA MET A 26 -3.90 -4.36 6.49
C MET A 26 -3.47 -3.28 7.48
N HIS A 27 -4.31 -2.27 7.69
CA HIS A 27 -4.09 -1.17 8.64
C HIS A 27 -5.42 -0.66 9.19
N GLY A 28 -5.37 0.08 10.28
CA GLY A 28 -6.51 0.74 10.87
C GLY A 28 -7.04 1.93 10.04
N ASN A 29 -8.12 2.53 10.49
CA ASN A 29 -8.78 3.63 9.78
C ASN A 29 -7.96 4.92 9.84
N ILE A 30 -8.13 5.76 8.81
CA ILE A 30 -7.56 7.11 8.77
C ILE A 30 -8.65 8.10 9.15
N GLU A 31 -8.43 8.82 10.24
CA GLU A 31 -9.35 9.86 10.70
C GLU A 31 -9.44 11.00 9.69
N LYS A 32 -10.66 11.58 9.58
CA LYS A 32 -10.96 12.69 8.66
C LYS A 32 -10.71 12.40 7.18
N CYS A 33 -10.56 11.14 6.78
CA CYS A 33 -10.60 10.83 5.36
C CYS A 33 -12.04 10.81 4.84
N ASN A 34 -12.20 11.00 3.53
CA ASN A 34 -13.50 10.88 2.90
C ASN A 34 -14.00 9.43 3.03
N LYS A 35 -15.24 9.24 3.53
CA LYS A 35 -15.86 7.93 3.80
C LYS A 35 -15.76 6.95 2.62
N LYS A 36 -15.84 7.43 1.39
CA LYS A 36 -15.71 6.56 0.20
C LYS A 36 -14.31 5.99 0.01
N PHE A 37 -13.28 6.59 0.61
CA PHE A 37 -11.88 6.18 0.53
C PHE A 37 -11.40 5.41 1.77
N GLU A 38 -12.26 5.26 2.79
CA GLU A 38 -11.93 4.52 4.01
C GLU A 38 -11.60 3.05 3.69
N VAL A 39 -10.59 2.53 4.35
CA VAL A 39 -10.11 1.16 4.12
C VAL A 39 -11.21 0.13 4.37
N GLU A 40 -12.01 0.28 5.42
CA GLU A 40 -13.10 -0.64 5.73
C GLU A 40 -14.15 -0.67 4.62
N ALA A 41 -14.56 0.51 4.12
CA ALA A 41 -15.54 0.62 3.04
C ALA A 41 -15.03 -0.05 1.75
N LEU A 42 -13.74 0.14 1.43
CA LEU A 42 -13.12 -0.42 0.24
C LEU A 42 -12.99 -1.95 0.32
N VAL A 43 -12.52 -2.47 1.45
CA VAL A 43 -12.38 -3.92 1.66
C VAL A 43 -13.74 -4.61 1.67
N ARG A 44 -14.76 -4.01 2.29
CA ARG A 44 -16.13 -4.51 2.24
C ARG A 44 -16.67 -4.60 0.82
N ARG A 45 -16.47 -3.56 -0.01
CA ARG A 45 -16.90 -3.57 -1.42
C ARG A 45 -16.18 -4.65 -2.22
N ALA A 46 -14.88 -4.82 -2.03
CA ALA A 46 -14.13 -5.90 -2.67
C ALA A 46 -14.67 -7.28 -2.26
N ALA A 47 -14.87 -7.51 -0.96
CA ALA A 47 -15.46 -8.74 -0.45
C ALA A 47 -16.84 -9.03 -1.07
N MET A 48 -17.72 -8.02 -1.14
CA MET A 48 -19.04 -8.15 -1.77
C MET A 48 -18.95 -8.48 -3.26
N ALA A 49 -18.05 -7.83 -4.01
CA ALA A 49 -17.86 -8.10 -5.43
C ALA A 49 -17.48 -9.57 -5.67
N PHE A 50 -16.56 -10.10 -4.90
CA PHE A 50 -16.11 -11.49 -5.02
C PHE A 50 -16.96 -12.50 -4.25
N GLY A 51 -17.93 -12.08 -3.43
CA GLY A 51 -18.73 -12.96 -2.58
C GLY A 51 -17.96 -13.57 -1.42
N GLY A 52 -16.89 -12.90 -0.99
CA GLY A 52 -16.03 -13.31 0.11
C GLY A 52 -16.42 -12.72 1.47
N LYS A 53 -15.65 -13.04 2.50
CA LYS A 53 -15.83 -12.51 3.86
C LYS A 53 -15.04 -11.21 4.04
N ASN A 54 -15.62 -10.24 4.74
CA ASN A 54 -14.94 -9.00 5.13
C ASN A 54 -14.50 -9.06 6.59
N ILE A 55 -13.25 -8.70 6.86
CA ILE A 55 -12.66 -8.59 8.19
C ILE A 55 -11.90 -7.27 8.26
N SER A 56 -12.24 -6.41 9.21
CA SER A 56 -11.71 -5.05 9.24
C SER A 56 -11.15 -4.67 10.61
N ILE A 57 -9.98 -4.03 10.61
CA ILE A 57 -9.46 -3.29 11.76
C ILE A 57 -10.24 -1.99 11.85
N ARG A 58 -11.02 -1.82 12.92
CA ARG A 58 -11.90 -0.66 13.10
C ARG A 58 -11.24 0.49 13.85
N ASP A 59 -10.16 0.20 14.54
CA ASP A 59 -9.38 1.19 15.29
C ASP A 59 -8.69 2.20 14.38
N SER A 60 -8.29 3.34 14.94
CA SER A 60 -7.46 4.34 14.24
C SER A 60 -6.14 3.72 13.79
N GLY A 61 -5.71 4.05 12.58
CA GLY A 61 -4.41 3.62 12.01
C GLY A 61 -3.21 4.30 12.69
N LEU A 62 -3.45 5.37 13.47
CA LEU A 62 -2.43 6.05 14.26
C LEU A 62 -2.88 6.11 15.73
N CYS A 63 -2.12 5.49 16.60
CA CYS A 63 -2.29 5.55 18.05
C CYS A 63 -1.63 6.82 18.61
N ALA A 64 -2.10 7.29 19.76
CA ALA A 64 -1.51 8.45 20.43
C ALA A 64 -0.11 8.15 20.97
N SER A 65 0.14 6.89 21.38
CA SER A 65 1.44 6.46 21.90
C SER A 65 1.78 5.01 21.52
N LYS A 66 3.00 4.60 21.78
CA LYS A 66 3.46 3.22 21.64
C LYS A 66 2.70 2.27 22.57
N GLU A 67 2.47 2.69 23.80
CA GLU A 67 1.77 1.92 24.82
C GLU A 67 0.31 1.65 24.39
N GLU A 68 -0.33 2.65 23.77
CA GLU A 68 -1.67 2.46 23.21
C GLU A 68 -1.65 1.44 22.06
N LEU A 69 -0.66 1.50 21.17
CA LEU A 69 -0.51 0.50 20.10
C LEU A 69 -0.34 -0.90 20.69
N GLU A 70 0.54 -1.07 21.67
CA GLU A 70 0.78 -2.34 22.34
C GLU A 70 -0.48 -2.87 23.03
N MET A 71 -1.23 -2.01 23.71
CA MET A 71 -2.52 -2.37 24.32
C MET A 71 -3.52 -2.87 23.28
N ARG A 72 -3.67 -2.14 22.16
CA ARG A 72 -4.58 -2.54 21.07
C ARG A 72 -4.17 -3.85 20.42
N MET A 73 -2.88 -4.00 20.10
CA MET A 73 -2.32 -5.23 19.52
C MET A 73 -2.50 -6.46 20.41
N ASN A 74 -2.57 -6.27 21.74
CA ASN A 74 -2.79 -7.33 22.72
C ASN A 74 -4.25 -7.71 22.92
N SER A 75 -5.20 -6.96 22.35
CA SER A 75 -6.63 -7.29 22.42
C SER A 75 -6.94 -8.63 21.75
N PRO A 76 -7.95 -9.38 22.22
CA PRO A 76 -8.35 -10.65 21.60
C PRO A 76 -8.71 -10.51 20.12
N GLU A 77 -9.37 -9.40 19.75
CA GLU A 77 -9.75 -9.10 18.37
C GLU A 77 -8.51 -8.93 17.49
N MET A 78 -7.56 -8.08 17.90
CA MET A 78 -6.33 -7.85 17.13
C MET A 78 -5.41 -9.06 17.08
N LYS A 79 -5.37 -9.89 18.13
CA LYS A 79 -4.66 -11.18 18.08
C LYS A 79 -5.22 -12.12 17.02
N ASN A 80 -6.55 -12.15 16.85
CA ASN A 80 -7.20 -12.95 15.80
C ASN A 80 -6.92 -12.36 14.41
N ILE A 81 -7.05 -11.04 14.24
CA ILE A 81 -6.70 -10.36 12.98
C ILE A 81 -5.22 -10.56 12.65
N GLY A 82 -4.32 -10.47 13.62
CA GLY A 82 -2.89 -10.70 13.45
C GLY A 82 -2.56 -12.10 12.88
N LYS A 83 -3.29 -13.14 13.30
CA LYS A 83 -3.17 -14.48 12.70
C LYS A 83 -3.58 -14.49 11.22
N LEU A 84 -4.62 -13.75 10.86
CA LEU A 84 -5.07 -13.63 9.48
C LEU A 84 -4.06 -12.84 8.63
N LEU A 85 -3.52 -11.75 9.17
CA LEU A 85 -2.51 -10.93 8.49
C LEU A 85 -1.26 -11.73 8.13
N LYS A 86 -0.83 -12.66 8.99
CA LYS A 86 0.29 -13.57 8.72
C LYS A 86 0.03 -14.60 7.62
N ASN A 87 -1.24 -14.83 7.28
CA ASN A 87 -1.67 -15.80 6.27
C ASN A 87 -2.22 -15.14 4.99
N ILE A 88 -2.00 -13.85 4.81
CA ILE A 88 -2.35 -13.17 3.56
C ILE A 88 -1.55 -13.77 2.41
N THR A 89 -2.25 -14.12 1.33
CA THR A 89 -1.64 -14.65 0.10
C THR A 89 -1.49 -13.59 -0.98
N ILE A 90 -2.39 -12.60 -1.01
CA ILE A 90 -2.37 -11.50 -1.97
C ILE A 90 -2.62 -10.19 -1.21
N ALA A 91 -1.70 -9.23 -1.35
CA ALA A 91 -1.88 -7.87 -0.88
C ALA A 91 -2.11 -6.93 -2.06
N VAL A 92 -3.09 -6.03 -1.94
CA VAL A 92 -3.31 -4.95 -2.91
C VAL A 92 -3.25 -3.62 -2.16
N SER A 93 -2.33 -2.75 -2.54
CA SER A 93 -2.15 -1.45 -1.89
C SER A 93 -1.78 -0.33 -2.85
N GLY A 94 -2.04 0.90 -2.44
CA GLY A 94 -1.53 2.10 -3.06
C GLY A 94 -0.24 2.57 -2.39
N VAL A 95 0.30 3.67 -2.90
CA VAL A 95 1.44 4.39 -2.32
C VAL A 95 1.11 5.88 -2.18
N GLY A 96 1.60 6.51 -1.12
CA GLY A 96 1.66 7.95 -0.99
C GLY A 96 3.06 8.45 -1.29
N SER A 97 3.21 9.54 -2.05
CA SER A 97 4.51 10.15 -2.35
C SER A 97 4.81 11.25 -1.34
N LEU A 98 6.06 11.28 -0.85
CA LEU A 98 6.59 12.36 -0.01
C LEU A 98 7.78 13.06 -0.69
N TYR A 99 8.39 12.42 -1.67
CA TYR A 99 9.53 12.92 -2.43
C TYR A 99 9.36 12.58 -3.92
N PRO A 100 9.74 13.42 -4.85
CA PRO A 100 10.19 14.83 -4.68
C PRO A 100 9.04 15.77 -4.32
N VAL A 101 7.80 15.35 -4.54
CA VAL A 101 6.58 16.11 -4.27
C VAL A 101 5.79 15.42 -3.17
N PHE A 102 5.34 16.20 -2.19
CA PHE A 102 4.50 15.72 -1.11
C PHE A 102 3.07 15.53 -1.63
N ASP A 103 2.77 14.34 -2.15
CA ASP A 103 1.47 13.93 -2.71
C ASP A 103 0.90 12.71 -1.97
N SER A 104 1.11 12.64 -0.66
CA SER A 104 0.43 11.66 0.17
C SER A 104 -0.88 12.23 0.70
N PRO A 105 -2.03 11.56 0.51
CA PRO A 105 -3.29 11.98 1.11
C PRO A 105 -3.25 12.06 2.64
N LEU A 106 -2.26 11.44 3.30
CA LEU A 106 -2.04 11.57 4.75
C LEU A 106 -1.79 13.01 5.18
N ALA A 107 -1.25 13.86 4.29
CA ALA A 107 -1.02 15.28 4.55
C ALA A 107 -2.30 16.10 4.71
N THR A 108 -3.44 15.63 4.18
CA THR A 108 -4.74 16.30 4.25
C THR A 108 -5.63 15.74 5.36
N THR A 109 -5.11 14.80 6.13
CA THR A 109 -5.77 14.17 7.27
C THR A 109 -5.08 14.57 8.57
N ASN A 110 -5.62 14.14 9.71
CA ASN A 110 -4.94 14.34 11.00
C ASN A 110 -3.75 13.39 11.22
N TYR A 111 -3.42 12.54 10.24
CA TYR A 111 -2.31 11.60 10.38
C TYR A 111 -0.96 12.31 10.43
N LEU A 112 -0.79 13.39 9.61
CA LEU A 112 0.43 14.18 9.55
C LEU A 112 0.12 15.65 9.83
N ASP A 113 0.69 16.18 10.91
CA ASP A 113 0.80 17.61 11.16
C ASP A 113 2.04 18.21 10.48
N GLU A 114 2.21 19.53 10.55
CA GLU A 114 3.37 20.20 9.94
C GLU A 114 4.71 19.74 10.54
N LYS A 115 4.76 19.43 11.84
CA LYS A 115 5.96 18.90 12.48
C LYS A 115 6.30 17.51 11.95
N GLY A 116 5.30 16.68 11.74
CA GLY A 116 5.46 15.37 11.14
C GLY A 116 5.98 15.42 9.70
N LYS A 117 5.49 16.37 8.89
CA LYS A 117 5.97 16.58 7.53
C LYS A 117 7.46 16.99 7.52
N ILE A 118 7.86 17.91 8.41
CA ILE A 118 9.27 18.33 8.55
C ILE A 118 10.13 17.13 8.96
N LEU A 119 9.71 16.39 9.98
CA LEU A 119 10.42 15.20 10.45
C LEU A 119 10.61 14.15 9.35
N LEU A 120 9.57 13.85 8.57
CA LEU A 120 9.65 12.89 7.47
C LEU A 120 10.62 13.35 6.38
N LYS A 121 10.68 14.65 6.11
CA LYS A 121 11.65 15.23 5.19
C LYS A 121 13.09 15.10 5.72
N GLU A 122 13.32 15.40 7.01
CA GLU A 122 14.63 15.22 7.67
C GLU A 122 15.09 13.77 7.67
N LYS A 123 14.14 12.82 7.84
CA LYS A 123 14.39 11.38 7.77
C LYS A 123 14.45 10.83 6.35
N ALA A 124 14.47 11.71 5.34
CA ALA A 124 14.52 11.34 3.92
C ALA A 124 13.46 10.28 3.52
N ALA A 125 12.23 10.41 4.04
CA ALA A 125 11.12 9.55 3.66
C ALA A 125 10.72 9.82 2.20
N TYR A 126 10.67 8.77 1.38
CA TYR A 126 10.30 8.83 -0.04
C TYR A 126 8.80 8.71 -0.23
N GLY A 127 8.14 7.99 0.65
CA GLY A 127 6.69 7.80 0.59
C GLY A 127 6.18 6.88 1.68
N ASP A 128 4.92 6.45 1.53
CA ASP A 128 4.32 5.47 2.41
C ASP A 128 3.70 4.29 1.62
N VAL A 129 3.79 3.11 2.20
CA VAL A 129 3.06 1.91 1.81
C VAL A 129 2.38 1.36 3.05
N ILE A 130 1.07 1.08 2.98
CA ILE A 130 0.29 0.57 4.14
C ILE A 130 0.44 1.41 5.42
N LEU A 131 0.52 2.74 5.30
CA LEU A 131 0.80 3.73 6.36
C LEU A 131 2.22 3.67 6.95
N ARG A 132 3.12 2.85 6.42
CA ARG A 132 4.51 2.77 6.83
C ARG A 132 5.36 3.67 5.94
N PHE A 133 6.10 4.59 6.55
CA PHE A 133 6.99 5.50 5.81
C PHE A 133 8.28 4.79 5.43
N ILE A 134 8.66 4.90 4.16
CA ILE A 134 9.83 4.22 3.60
C ILE A 134 10.85 5.21 3.05
N ASP A 135 12.12 4.88 3.18
CA ASP A 135 13.25 5.59 2.59
C ASP A 135 13.47 5.20 1.11
N LYS A 136 14.51 5.72 0.49
CA LYS A 136 14.91 5.44 -0.91
C LYS A 136 15.24 3.96 -1.18
N ASN A 137 15.46 3.16 -0.16
CA ASN A 137 15.75 1.74 -0.25
C ASN A 137 14.51 0.87 0.00
N GLY A 138 13.38 1.50 0.37
CA GLY A 138 12.17 0.81 0.77
C GLY A 138 12.24 0.24 2.19
N GLU A 139 13.18 0.72 3.01
CA GLU A 139 13.25 0.39 4.43
C GLU A 139 12.40 1.37 5.24
N GLU A 140 11.85 0.89 6.36
CA GLU A 140 11.00 1.72 7.20
C GLU A 140 11.81 2.81 7.90
N CYS A 141 11.37 4.06 7.72
CA CYS A 141 12.01 5.21 8.36
C CYS A 141 11.88 5.12 9.88
N ASP A 142 12.99 5.37 10.57
CA ASP A 142 13.03 5.43 12.04
C ASP A 142 12.42 6.77 12.50
N THR A 143 11.13 6.73 12.79
CA THR A 143 10.31 7.87 13.21
C THR A 143 9.33 7.44 14.30
N PRO A 144 8.81 8.36 15.13
CA PRO A 144 7.76 8.05 16.10
C PRO A 144 6.49 7.44 15.50
N TYR A 145 6.25 7.62 14.21
CA TYR A 145 5.11 7.00 13.52
C TYR A 145 5.24 5.48 13.46
N LYS A 146 6.45 4.95 13.29
CA LYS A 146 6.73 3.51 13.26
C LYS A 146 6.15 2.79 14.49
N ASP A 147 6.34 3.38 15.66
CA ASP A 147 5.94 2.79 16.95
C ASP A 147 4.46 3.07 17.31
N ARG A 148 3.75 3.85 16.52
CA ARG A 148 2.34 4.22 16.78
C ARG A 148 1.39 3.81 15.66
N THR A 149 1.89 3.29 14.56
CA THR A 149 1.06 2.92 13.39
C THR A 149 0.46 1.53 13.56
N LEU A 150 -0.86 1.46 13.64
CA LEU A 150 -1.62 0.22 13.64
C LEU A 150 -1.76 -0.30 12.19
N SER A 151 -0.78 -1.08 11.78
CA SER A 151 -0.67 -1.68 10.45
C SER A 151 0.15 -2.96 10.52
N ILE A 152 0.01 -3.84 9.52
CA ILE A 152 0.95 -4.94 9.32
C ILE A 152 2.38 -4.39 9.26
N SER A 153 3.35 -5.10 9.82
CA SER A 153 4.76 -4.71 9.73
C SER A 153 5.28 -4.81 8.28
N LEU A 154 6.30 -4.02 7.91
CA LEU A 154 6.93 -4.19 6.58
C LEU A 154 7.59 -5.56 6.44
N GLU A 155 8.07 -6.15 7.53
CA GLU A 155 8.64 -7.49 7.53
C GLU A 155 7.59 -8.54 7.16
N ASP A 156 6.42 -8.53 7.81
CA ASP A 156 5.34 -9.46 7.49
C ASP A 156 4.74 -9.17 6.10
N TYR A 157 4.66 -7.89 5.71
CA TYR A 157 4.22 -7.50 4.37
C TYR A 157 5.13 -8.06 3.27
N ARG A 158 6.46 -8.02 3.46
CA ARG A 158 7.43 -8.61 2.52
C ARG A 158 7.25 -10.11 2.33
N ARG A 159 6.77 -10.82 3.35
CA ARG A 159 6.52 -12.27 3.30
C ARG A 159 5.28 -12.66 2.52
N ILE A 160 4.40 -11.70 2.20
CA ILE A 160 3.20 -11.98 1.41
C ILE A 160 3.60 -12.47 0.02
N PRO A 161 3.09 -13.63 -0.43
CA PRO A 161 3.50 -14.25 -1.70
C PRO A 161 3.27 -13.38 -2.93
N CYS A 162 2.19 -12.60 -2.96
CA CYS A 162 1.86 -11.72 -4.08
C CYS A 162 1.49 -10.33 -3.57
N LYS A 163 2.30 -9.33 -3.90
CA LYS A 163 2.11 -7.92 -3.53
C LYS A 163 1.86 -7.09 -4.78
N ILE A 164 0.68 -6.52 -4.89
CA ILE A 164 0.25 -5.68 -6.01
C ILE A 164 0.21 -4.23 -5.53
N LEU A 165 1.06 -3.37 -6.11
CA LEU A 165 0.98 -1.94 -5.91
C LEU A 165 0.27 -1.27 -7.07
N VAL A 166 -0.72 -0.44 -6.74
CA VAL A 166 -1.54 0.30 -7.70
C VAL A 166 -1.31 1.79 -7.51
N ALA A 167 -0.86 2.48 -8.55
CA ALA A 167 -0.58 3.91 -8.48
C ALA A 167 -0.86 4.59 -9.82
N SER A 168 -1.15 5.90 -9.77
CA SER A 168 -1.27 6.77 -10.93
C SER A 168 -0.62 8.11 -10.63
N GLY A 169 0.06 8.67 -11.64
CA GLY A 169 0.75 9.96 -11.59
C GLY A 169 2.26 9.85 -11.42
N VAL A 170 2.98 10.56 -12.29
CA VAL A 170 4.46 10.52 -12.41
C VAL A 170 5.21 10.90 -11.12
N GLN A 171 4.60 11.71 -10.25
CA GLN A 171 5.17 12.13 -8.96
C GLN A 171 5.39 10.96 -8.00
N LYS A 172 4.79 9.79 -8.26
CA LYS A 172 4.94 8.58 -7.44
C LYS A 172 6.10 7.69 -7.88
N ALA A 173 6.81 8.06 -8.95
CA ALA A 173 7.85 7.21 -9.53
C ALA A 173 8.96 6.85 -8.53
N ASP A 174 9.45 7.83 -7.76
CA ASP A 174 10.53 7.59 -6.81
C ASP A 174 10.08 6.72 -5.62
N THR A 175 8.85 6.91 -5.14
CA THR A 175 8.26 6.02 -4.12
C THR A 175 8.08 4.60 -4.66
N MET A 176 7.64 4.44 -5.91
CA MET A 176 7.50 3.12 -6.54
C MET A 176 8.86 2.43 -6.72
N LYS A 177 9.90 3.18 -7.15
CA LYS A 177 11.27 2.66 -7.23
C LYS A 177 11.79 2.21 -5.86
N ALA A 178 11.55 3.01 -4.81
CA ALA A 178 11.89 2.66 -3.43
C ALA A 178 11.16 1.39 -2.97
N ALA A 179 9.86 1.30 -3.21
CA ALA A 179 9.06 0.13 -2.87
C ALA A 179 9.54 -1.16 -3.59
N LEU A 180 9.90 -1.07 -4.88
CA LEU A 180 10.49 -2.18 -5.62
C LEU A 180 11.83 -2.62 -5.01
N LYS A 181 12.71 -1.66 -4.70
CA LYS A 181 14.01 -1.93 -4.08
C LYS A 181 13.86 -2.61 -2.72
N GLY A 182 12.86 -2.19 -1.93
CA GLY A 182 12.51 -2.78 -0.63
C GLY A 182 11.72 -4.09 -0.73
N LYS A 183 11.49 -4.65 -1.93
CA LYS A 183 10.70 -5.88 -2.16
C LYS A 183 9.26 -5.77 -1.64
N LEU A 184 8.68 -4.57 -1.75
CA LEU A 184 7.30 -4.29 -1.32
C LEU A 184 6.29 -4.46 -2.46
N ALA A 185 6.72 -4.86 -3.65
CA ALA A 185 5.86 -5.15 -4.78
C ALA A 185 6.41 -6.29 -5.64
N ASP A 186 5.51 -7.13 -6.12
CA ASP A 186 5.78 -8.17 -7.13
C ASP A 186 5.11 -7.78 -8.45
N ILE A 187 3.98 -7.05 -8.38
CA ILE A 187 3.22 -6.57 -9.53
C ILE A 187 2.95 -5.08 -9.37
N LEU A 188 3.15 -4.31 -10.45
CA LEU A 188 2.77 -2.92 -10.53
C LEU A 188 1.59 -2.74 -11.50
N VAL A 189 0.56 -2.04 -11.04
CA VAL A 189 -0.54 -1.57 -11.87
C VAL A 189 -0.46 -0.05 -11.91
N VAL A 190 0.02 0.51 -13.01
CA VAL A 190 0.34 1.93 -13.14
C VAL A 190 -0.10 2.48 -14.49
N ASP A 191 -0.28 3.81 -14.58
CA ASP A 191 -0.48 4.46 -15.88
C ASP A 191 0.83 4.47 -16.71
N ASP A 192 0.70 4.71 -18.00
CA ASP A 192 1.80 4.70 -18.99
C ASP A 192 2.91 5.68 -18.62
N LYS A 193 2.57 6.92 -18.24
CA LYS A 193 3.54 7.96 -17.89
C LYS A 193 4.32 7.62 -16.63
N LEU A 194 3.65 7.03 -15.63
CA LEU A 194 4.31 6.56 -14.43
C LEU A 194 5.21 5.35 -14.73
N ALA A 195 4.76 4.42 -15.58
CA ALA A 195 5.56 3.29 -16.02
C ALA A 195 6.87 3.75 -16.70
N ASP A 196 6.78 4.67 -17.66
CA ASP A 196 7.94 5.24 -18.34
C ASP A 196 8.90 5.88 -17.33
N LYS A 197 8.38 6.67 -16.39
CA LYS A 197 9.20 7.33 -15.36
C LYS A 197 9.87 6.37 -14.38
N ILE A 198 9.27 5.22 -14.10
CA ILE A 198 9.87 4.16 -13.29
C ILE A 198 11.04 3.52 -14.05
N ILE A 199 10.91 3.34 -15.36
CA ILE A 199 11.92 2.70 -16.22
C ILE A 199 13.05 3.67 -16.58
N GLU A 200 12.78 4.96 -16.71
CA GLU A 200 13.78 6.00 -16.90
C GLU A 200 14.87 5.91 -15.82
N GLY A 201 16.15 5.83 -16.26
CA GLY A 201 17.32 5.70 -15.36
C GLY A 201 17.77 4.27 -15.09
N LYS A 202 17.09 3.25 -15.60
CA LYS A 202 17.71 1.94 -15.82
C LYS A 202 18.41 1.99 -17.19
N GLN A 203 19.67 2.43 -17.24
CA GLN A 203 20.54 1.98 -18.31
C GLN A 203 20.50 0.45 -18.29
N LEU A 204 20.11 -0.14 -19.41
CA LEU A 204 20.24 -1.56 -19.68
C LEU A 204 21.72 -1.91 -19.46
N ILE A 205 22.06 -2.38 -18.29
CA ILE A 205 23.32 -3.08 -18.09
C ILE A 205 23.10 -4.41 -18.80
N SER A 206 23.53 -4.44 -20.06
CA SER A 206 23.75 -5.68 -20.81
C SER A 206 24.92 -6.39 -20.13
N GLY A 207 24.64 -7.39 -19.30
CA GLY A 207 25.66 -8.14 -18.57
C GLY A 207 25.01 -9.22 -17.73
N GLU A 208 25.08 -10.42 -18.20
CA GLU A 208 24.82 -11.74 -17.63
C GLU A 208 24.57 -11.79 -16.11
N GLY A 209 23.34 -12.13 -15.73
CA GLY A 209 22.93 -12.45 -14.35
C GLY A 209 21.44 -12.75 -14.33
N LYS A 210 21.11 -14.04 -14.23
CA LYS A 210 19.73 -14.57 -14.23
C LYS A 210 18.93 -14.03 -13.05
N ASP A 211 18.14 -12.98 -13.27
CA ASP A 211 16.89 -12.70 -12.60
C ASP A 211 16.08 -11.83 -13.57
N LYS A 212 15.43 -12.51 -14.51
CA LYS A 212 14.52 -11.87 -15.46
C LYS A 212 13.24 -11.51 -14.73
N MET A 213 13.09 -10.20 -14.35
CA MET A 213 11.78 -9.63 -14.25
C MET A 213 11.19 -9.60 -15.66
N GLU A 214 10.29 -10.52 -15.97
CA GLU A 214 9.55 -10.51 -17.24
C GLU A 214 8.57 -9.36 -17.25
N TYR A 215 8.84 -8.34 -18.04
CA TYR A 215 7.88 -7.29 -18.39
C TYR A 215 7.08 -7.76 -19.61
N SER A 216 5.89 -8.29 -19.43
CA SER A 216 5.00 -8.54 -20.55
C SER A 216 4.19 -7.29 -20.86
N TRP A 217 4.66 -6.49 -21.82
CA TRP A 217 3.86 -5.43 -22.44
C TRP A 217 2.89 -6.05 -23.44
N LYS A 218 1.63 -6.17 -23.11
CA LYS A 218 0.58 -6.33 -24.12
C LYS A 218 0.02 -4.97 -24.44
N ASN A 219 0.52 -4.39 -25.53
CA ASN A 219 -0.01 -3.18 -26.13
C ASN A 219 -1.32 -3.54 -26.82
N THR A 220 -2.44 -3.43 -26.12
CA THR A 220 -3.76 -3.56 -26.72
C THR A 220 -4.54 -2.28 -26.50
N ARG A 221 -4.65 -1.52 -27.57
CA ARG A 221 -5.46 -0.29 -27.70
C ARG A 221 -6.97 -0.48 -27.44
N ALA A 222 -7.45 -1.64 -27.01
CA ALA A 222 -8.86 -1.96 -26.90
C ALA A 222 -9.32 -2.71 -25.65
N GLU A 223 -8.45 -3.11 -24.74
CA GLU A 223 -8.88 -3.77 -23.48
C GLU A 223 -8.26 -3.07 -22.27
N LYS A 224 -8.98 -2.04 -21.80
CA LYS A 224 -8.75 -1.45 -20.48
C LYS A 224 -8.96 -2.56 -19.45
N TYR A 225 -7.88 -2.92 -18.76
CA TYR A 225 -7.86 -3.70 -17.52
C TYR A 225 -8.11 -5.22 -17.62
N LYS A 226 -7.06 -6.02 -17.83
CA LYS A 226 -7.01 -7.40 -17.34
C LYS A 226 -6.32 -7.40 -15.99
N ILE A 227 -7.09 -7.67 -14.92
CA ILE A 227 -6.57 -8.12 -13.63
C ILE A 227 -6.47 -9.65 -13.76
N VAL A 228 -5.25 -10.19 -13.69
CA VAL A 228 -5.00 -11.63 -13.60
C VAL A 228 -5.12 -12.04 -12.15
#